data_c6150b8957af94b9ed720479e27e7186
#
_entry.id   c6150b8957af94b9ed720479e27e7186
#
_cell.length_a   1.000
_cell.length_b   1.000
_cell.length_c   1.000
_cell.angle_alpha   90.00
_cell.angle_beta   90.00
_cell.angle_gamma   90.00
#
_symmetry.space_group_name_H-M   'P 1'
#
loop_
_entity.id
_entity.type
_entity.pdbx_description
1 polymer ?
#
loop_
_entity_poly.entity_id
_entity_poly.type
_entity_poly.pdbx_seq_one_letter_code
_entity_poly.pdbx_strand_id
1 'polypeptide(L)'
;SSSSSDVYKRQVFKYLSPDMEGGFPGNLNLSLAYKFTNDNEVILDYIASTDKPTVINLTNHSYFNLTGCKESVLNHCYMIMGDSITPVDSTGVPTGELMPVAGTEYDFSTLRTIKHHVEQLGKGYDINYKLNKALDTLALAAKVVDPVSGRVLKAYTTEPGMQFYTPASDLSYLKAADSLCYGKYFGFCLEMQHFPDSPHHAQFPTTVLLPGETYRQTTIYKFETL
;
A
#
# COMPACT_ATOMS: atom_id res chain seq x y z
N SER A 1 -11.20 24.53 27.63
CA SER A 1 -10.81 25.18 26.38
C SER A 1 -10.48 24.11 25.35
N SER A 2 -11.44 23.81 24.46
CA SER A 2 -11.16 23.01 23.28
C SER A 2 -10.18 23.81 22.41
N SER A 3 -8.96 23.34 22.29
CA SER A 3 -7.96 23.99 21.47
C SER A 3 -8.40 23.89 19.99
N SER A 4 -8.50 25.03 19.32
CA SER A 4 -8.82 25.15 17.89
C SER A 4 -7.82 24.47 16.96
N SER A 5 -6.82 23.75 17.50
CA SER A 5 -5.79 23.03 16.76
C SER A 5 -6.26 21.69 16.17
N ASP A 6 -7.36 21.11 16.64
CA ASP A 6 -7.85 19.82 16.17
C ASP A 6 -8.63 19.88 14.85
N VAL A 7 -9.11 21.04 14.45
CA VAL A 7 -9.95 21.21 13.24
C VAL A 7 -9.16 21.02 11.93
N TYR A 8 -7.85 21.25 11.93
CA TYR A 8 -7.00 21.17 10.73
C TYR A 8 -6.27 19.83 10.56
N LYS A 9 -6.41 18.91 11.50
CA LYS A 9 -5.71 17.61 11.48
C LYS A 9 -6.50 16.50 10.77
N ARG A 10 -7.69 16.78 10.26
CA ARG A 10 -8.54 15.81 9.59
C ARG A 10 -9.17 16.40 8.34
N GLN A 11 -9.04 15.70 7.22
CA GLN A 11 -9.74 16.00 5.97
C GLN A 11 -10.55 14.78 5.54
N VAL A 12 -11.78 15.00 5.08
CA VAL A 12 -12.67 13.94 4.59
C VAL A 12 -12.99 14.23 3.13
N PHE A 13 -12.68 13.27 2.28
CA PHE A 13 -13.11 13.22 0.88
C PHE A 13 -14.32 12.32 0.77
N LYS A 14 -15.27 12.72 -0.06
CA LYS A 14 -16.47 11.91 -0.37
C LYS A 14 -16.61 11.82 -1.88
N TYR A 15 -16.99 10.66 -2.35
CA TYR A 15 -17.26 10.41 -3.75
C TYR A 15 -18.43 9.44 -3.90
N LEU A 16 -19.31 9.72 -4.85
CA LEU A 16 -20.32 8.80 -5.33
C LEU A 16 -19.86 8.29 -6.69
N SER A 17 -19.45 7.02 -6.76
CA SER A 17 -19.25 6.33 -8.03
C SER A 17 -20.62 5.85 -8.51
N PRO A 18 -21.16 6.39 -9.62
CA PRO A 18 -22.49 6.02 -10.10
C PRO A 18 -22.53 4.60 -10.68
N ASP A 19 -23.70 4.02 -10.69
CA ASP A 19 -23.94 2.68 -11.26
C ASP A 19 -23.29 2.53 -12.64
N MET A 20 -22.51 1.46 -12.84
CA MET A 20 -21.76 1.14 -14.05
C MET A 20 -20.57 2.07 -14.36
N GLU A 21 -20.14 2.94 -13.46
CA GLU A 21 -18.88 3.65 -13.62
C GLU A 21 -17.71 2.64 -13.69
N GLY A 22 -16.88 2.76 -14.74
CA GLY A 22 -15.81 1.79 -14.99
C GLY A 22 -16.28 0.35 -15.22
N GLY A 23 -17.57 0.11 -15.41
CA GLY A 23 -18.17 -1.21 -15.58
C GLY A 23 -18.60 -1.88 -14.27
N PHE A 24 -18.42 -1.23 -13.11
CA PHE A 24 -18.82 -1.77 -11.81
C PHE A 24 -20.30 -1.48 -11.51
N PRO A 25 -21.10 -2.49 -11.11
CA PRO A 25 -22.51 -2.29 -10.80
C PRO A 25 -22.69 -1.58 -9.45
N GLY A 26 -23.82 -0.87 -9.33
CA GLY A 26 -24.26 -0.19 -8.12
C GLY A 26 -23.71 1.21 -7.93
N ASN A 27 -24.47 2.02 -7.19
CA ASN A 27 -23.99 3.31 -6.72
C ASN A 27 -23.13 3.10 -5.47
N LEU A 28 -21.84 3.37 -5.58
CA LEU A 28 -20.89 3.21 -4.46
C LEU A 28 -20.67 4.57 -3.79
N ASN A 29 -21.13 4.70 -2.53
CA ASN A 29 -20.84 5.87 -1.70
C ASN A 29 -19.52 5.64 -0.94
N LEU A 30 -18.51 6.43 -1.25
CA LEU A 30 -17.18 6.35 -0.64
C LEU A 30 -16.92 7.57 0.26
N SER A 31 -16.33 7.33 1.42
CA SER A 31 -15.72 8.34 2.29
C SER A 31 -14.30 7.91 2.67
N LEU A 32 -13.34 8.80 2.46
CA LEU A 32 -11.95 8.64 2.88
C LEU A 32 -11.57 9.77 3.83
N ALA A 33 -11.18 9.46 5.06
CA ALA A 33 -10.70 10.42 6.01
C ALA A 33 -9.17 10.30 6.18
N TYR A 34 -8.46 11.38 5.92
CA TYR A 34 -7.06 11.55 6.33
C TYR A 34 -7.02 12.21 7.71
N LYS A 35 -6.25 11.63 8.62
CA LYS A 35 -6.01 12.18 9.96
C LYS A 35 -4.51 12.24 10.22
N PHE A 36 -4.05 13.35 10.79
CA PHE A 36 -2.69 13.51 11.28
C PHE A 36 -2.71 13.50 12.80
N THR A 37 -1.84 12.70 13.42
CA THR A 37 -1.75 12.58 14.89
C THR A 37 -0.50 13.26 15.42
N ASN A 38 -0.46 13.50 16.73
CA ASN A 38 0.73 14.01 17.40
C ASN A 38 1.83 12.93 17.54
N ASP A 39 1.51 11.67 17.21
CA ASP A 39 2.44 10.53 17.21
C ASP A 39 3.08 10.30 15.85
N ASN A 40 3.08 11.35 15.00
CA ASN A 40 3.61 11.33 13.62
C ASN A 40 2.96 10.27 12.73
N GLU A 41 1.65 10.11 12.83
CA GLU A 41 0.89 9.18 12.03
C GLU A 41 0.03 9.89 10.99
N VAL A 42 -0.05 9.32 9.80
CA VAL A 42 -1.06 9.61 8.78
C VAL A 42 -2.00 8.42 8.75
N ILE A 43 -3.23 8.62 9.22
CA ILE A 43 -4.26 7.58 9.25
C ILE A 43 -5.21 7.81 8.07
N LEU A 44 -5.46 6.77 7.30
CA LEU A 44 -6.42 6.71 6.21
C LEU A 44 -7.55 5.76 6.61
N ASP A 45 -8.74 6.32 6.85
CA ASP A 45 -9.94 5.52 7.13
C ASP A 45 -10.88 5.58 5.93
N TYR A 46 -11.14 4.43 5.33
CA TYR A 46 -12.07 4.24 4.21
C TYR A 46 -13.38 3.65 4.73
N ILE A 47 -14.48 4.18 4.24
CA ILE A 47 -15.81 3.64 4.48
C ILE A 47 -16.57 3.70 3.15
N ALA A 48 -17.20 2.59 2.75
CA ALA A 48 -18.06 2.57 1.57
C ALA A 48 -19.31 1.71 1.78
N SER A 49 -20.34 2.03 1.00
CA SER A 49 -21.59 1.27 0.91
C SER A 49 -22.12 1.30 -0.52
N THR A 50 -22.89 0.30 -0.88
CA THR A 50 -23.46 0.14 -2.23
C THR A 50 -24.94 -0.17 -2.19
N ASP A 51 -25.67 0.11 -3.27
CA ASP A 51 -27.07 -0.26 -3.46
C ASP A 51 -27.26 -1.54 -4.31
N LYS A 52 -26.17 -2.06 -4.94
CA LYS A 52 -26.13 -3.34 -5.64
C LYS A 52 -24.87 -4.12 -5.28
N PRO A 53 -24.85 -5.46 -5.41
CA PRO A 53 -23.60 -6.21 -5.28
C PRO A 53 -22.54 -5.65 -6.23
N THR A 54 -21.37 -5.35 -5.70
CA THR A 54 -20.25 -4.79 -6.50
C THR A 54 -18.91 -5.29 -5.98
N VAL A 55 -17.84 -5.04 -6.74
CA VAL A 55 -16.47 -5.33 -6.33
C VAL A 55 -15.83 -4.04 -5.83
N ILE A 56 -15.16 -4.10 -4.67
CA ILE A 56 -14.43 -2.99 -4.10
C ILE A 56 -13.05 -3.45 -3.61
N ASN A 57 -12.00 -2.71 -4.02
CA ASN A 57 -10.64 -2.90 -3.52
C ASN A 57 -9.93 -1.54 -3.60
N LEU A 58 -9.84 -0.85 -2.47
CA LEU A 58 -9.28 0.49 -2.40
C LEU A 58 -7.87 0.45 -1.82
N THR A 59 -7.01 1.32 -2.30
CA THR A 59 -5.65 1.49 -1.77
C THR A 59 -5.19 2.94 -1.82
N ASN A 60 -4.03 3.21 -1.24
CA ASN A 60 -3.29 4.46 -1.37
C ASN A 60 -1.96 4.19 -2.08
N HIS A 61 -1.73 4.86 -3.20
CA HIS A 61 -0.53 4.67 -4.03
C HIS A 61 0.50 5.81 -3.82
N SER A 62 0.75 6.16 -2.57
CA SER A 62 1.77 7.15 -2.24
C SER A 62 3.19 6.61 -2.45
N TYR A 63 4.03 7.41 -3.10
CA TYR A 63 5.45 7.13 -3.25
C TYR A 63 6.23 7.73 -2.09
N PHE A 64 7.00 6.91 -1.40
CA PHE A 64 7.84 7.31 -0.27
C PHE A 64 9.31 7.27 -0.64
N ASN A 65 10.07 8.21 -0.07
CA ASN A 65 11.53 8.21 -0.10
C ASN A 65 12.06 8.86 1.19
N LEU A 66 12.71 8.08 2.04
CA LEU A 66 13.15 8.54 3.37
C LEU A 66 14.42 9.39 3.32
N THR A 67 15.12 9.47 2.16
CA THR A 67 16.25 10.40 1.96
C THR A 67 15.80 11.83 1.65
N GLY A 68 14.48 12.07 1.47
CA GLY A 68 13.95 13.33 0.94
C GLY A 68 14.21 13.49 -0.56
N CYS A 69 14.14 12.40 -1.31
CA CYS A 69 14.36 12.31 -2.76
C CYS A 69 15.76 12.76 -3.21
N LYS A 70 16.76 12.67 -2.35
CA LYS A 70 18.15 12.97 -2.70
C LYS A 70 18.85 11.81 -3.40
N GLU A 71 18.44 10.58 -3.08
CA GLU A 71 19.01 9.34 -3.59
C GLU A 71 17.90 8.32 -3.87
N SER A 72 18.26 7.25 -4.59
CA SER A 72 17.35 6.12 -4.82
C SER A 72 17.06 5.37 -3.50
N VAL A 73 15.94 4.66 -3.47
CA VAL A 73 15.51 3.89 -2.29
C VAL A 73 16.14 2.50 -2.19
N LEU A 74 17.12 2.19 -3.06
CA LEU A 74 17.75 0.87 -3.12
C LEU A 74 18.49 0.48 -1.84
N ASN A 75 19.02 1.46 -1.11
CA ASN A 75 19.75 1.27 0.14
C ASN A 75 18.85 1.35 1.39
N HIS A 76 17.57 1.62 1.25
CA HIS A 76 16.64 1.48 2.36
C HIS A 76 16.53 0.01 2.78
N CYS A 77 16.36 -0.24 4.06
CA CYS A 77 16.13 -1.58 4.60
C CYS A 77 14.64 -1.81 4.79
N TYR A 78 14.12 -2.88 4.21
CA TYR A 78 12.71 -3.24 4.21
C TYR A 78 12.48 -4.49 5.05
N MET A 79 11.39 -4.53 5.79
CA MET A 79 10.84 -5.71 6.45
C MET A 79 9.34 -5.74 6.15
N ILE A 80 8.82 -6.88 5.71
CA ILE A 80 7.42 -7.10 5.35
C ILE A 80 6.88 -8.26 6.18
N MET A 81 5.74 -8.05 6.83
CA MET A 81 5.08 -9.05 7.68
C MET A 81 4.20 -9.99 6.85
N GLY A 82 4.78 -10.57 5.81
CA GLY A 82 4.14 -11.52 4.89
C GLY A 82 5.07 -12.69 4.59
N ASP A 83 4.51 -13.89 4.56
CA ASP A 83 5.24 -15.15 4.31
C ASP A 83 5.04 -15.71 2.91
N SER A 84 4.11 -15.12 2.16
CA SER A 84 3.74 -15.56 0.82
C SER A 84 3.40 -14.36 -0.07
N ILE A 85 3.54 -14.55 -1.37
CA ILE A 85 3.13 -13.59 -2.40
C ILE A 85 2.08 -14.23 -3.31
N THR A 86 1.34 -13.39 -4.05
CA THR A 86 0.47 -13.82 -5.16
C THR A 86 1.26 -13.72 -6.46
N PRO A 87 1.84 -14.82 -6.97
CA PRO A 87 2.61 -14.79 -8.21
C PRO A 87 1.71 -14.39 -9.38
N VAL A 88 2.29 -13.72 -10.37
CA VAL A 88 1.59 -13.27 -11.57
C VAL A 88 2.11 -14.04 -12.80
N ASP A 89 1.26 -14.18 -13.80
CA ASP A 89 1.61 -14.73 -15.08
C ASP A 89 2.40 -13.71 -15.96
N SER A 90 2.67 -14.08 -17.20
CA SER A 90 3.40 -13.22 -18.15
C SER A 90 2.65 -11.94 -18.53
N THR A 91 1.36 -11.84 -18.23
CA THR A 91 0.52 -10.65 -18.48
C THR A 91 0.39 -9.77 -17.25
N GLY A 92 0.93 -10.19 -16.09
CA GLY A 92 0.85 -9.48 -14.83
C GLY A 92 -0.42 -9.79 -14.01
N VAL A 93 -1.19 -10.81 -14.39
CA VAL A 93 -2.39 -11.24 -13.68
C VAL A 93 -2.04 -12.32 -12.65
N PRO A 94 -2.55 -12.25 -11.41
CA PRO A 94 -2.34 -13.28 -10.40
C PRO A 94 -2.78 -14.66 -10.86
N THR A 95 -1.96 -15.68 -10.59
CA THR A 95 -2.26 -17.09 -10.94
C THR A 95 -3.27 -17.76 -10.00
N GLY A 96 -3.61 -17.11 -8.88
CA GLY A 96 -4.42 -17.67 -7.81
C GLY A 96 -3.61 -18.48 -6.79
N GLU A 97 -2.33 -18.67 -6.98
CA GLU A 97 -1.45 -19.35 -6.05
C GLU A 97 -0.96 -18.42 -4.93
N LEU A 98 -0.51 -19.02 -3.83
CA LEU A 98 0.26 -18.36 -2.78
C LEU A 98 1.66 -19.00 -2.75
N MET A 99 2.67 -18.26 -3.20
CA MET A 99 4.05 -18.74 -3.24
C MET A 99 4.79 -18.31 -1.97
N PRO A 100 5.37 -19.23 -1.18
CA PRO A 100 6.21 -18.89 -0.03
C PRO A 100 7.41 -18.02 -0.44
N VAL A 101 7.75 -17.01 0.38
CA VAL A 101 8.86 -16.09 0.10
C VAL A 101 10.21 -16.59 0.62
N ALA A 102 10.21 -17.53 1.57
CA ALA A 102 11.42 -17.99 2.25
C ALA A 102 12.50 -18.45 1.26
N GLY A 103 13.69 -17.86 1.35
CA GLY A 103 14.83 -18.20 0.50
C GLY A 103 14.76 -17.63 -0.93
N THR A 104 13.81 -16.74 -1.20
CA THR A 104 13.68 -16.05 -2.50
C THR A 104 14.08 -14.56 -2.39
N GLU A 105 14.09 -13.87 -3.52
CA GLU A 105 14.31 -12.42 -3.60
C GLU A 105 13.16 -11.63 -2.95
N TYR A 106 12.03 -12.27 -2.68
CA TYR A 106 10.85 -11.70 -2.04
C TYR A 106 10.85 -11.87 -0.51
N ASP A 107 11.86 -12.53 0.08
CA ASP A 107 11.94 -12.75 1.51
C ASP A 107 12.40 -11.47 2.25
N PHE A 108 11.47 -10.75 2.83
CA PHE A 108 11.68 -9.59 3.69
C PHE A 108 11.27 -9.85 5.15
N SER A 109 11.34 -11.10 5.60
CA SER A 109 11.06 -11.48 7.00
C SER A 109 11.99 -10.77 8.02
N THR A 110 13.15 -10.31 7.56
CA THR A 110 14.10 -9.48 8.31
C THR A 110 14.44 -8.21 7.53
N LEU A 111 14.94 -7.18 8.23
CA LEU A 111 15.39 -5.93 7.59
C LEU A 111 16.54 -6.20 6.61
N ARG A 112 16.32 -5.90 5.33
CA ARG A 112 17.31 -6.03 4.26
C ARG A 112 17.09 -5.02 3.15
N THR A 113 18.16 -4.65 2.45
CA THR A 113 18.09 -3.74 1.29
C THR A 113 17.55 -4.46 0.06
N ILE A 114 16.97 -3.70 -0.88
CA ILE A 114 16.48 -4.24 -2.15
C ILE A 114 17.54 -4.21 -3.26
N LYS A 115 18.66 -3.51 -3.07
CA LYS A 115 19.64 -3.26 -4.13
C LYS A 115 20.10 -4.53 -4.85
N HIS A 116 20.59 -5.50 -4.08
CA HIS A 116 21.10 -6.75 -4.64
C HIS A 116 20.03 -7.55 -5.42
N HIS A 117 18.81 -7.60 -4.87
CA HIS A 117 17.71 -8.36 -5.48
C HIS A 117 17.16 -7.68 -6.73
N VAL A 118 17.07 -6.35 -6.75
CA VAL A 118 16.72 -5.59 -7.93
C VAL A 118 17.73 -5.83 -9.07
N GLU A 119 19.03 -5.92 -8.73
CA GLU A 119 20.07 -6.27 -9.69
C GLU A 119 19.90 -7.70 -10.21
N GLN A 120 19.55 -8.67 -9.36
CA GLN A 120 19.29 -10.06 -9.75
C GLN A 120 18.00 -10.23 -10.57
N LEU A 121 16.91 -9.57 -10.17
CA LEU A 121 15.64 -9.61 -10.87
C LEU A 121 15.67 -8.85 -12.20
N GLY A 122 16.62 -7.93 -12.39
CA GLY A 122 16.68 -7.03 -13.54
C GLY A 122 15.50 -6.06 -13.65
N LYS A 123 14.65 -6.00 -12.62
CA LYS A 123 13.45 -5.16 -12.54
C LYS A 123 13.18 -4.76 -11.10
N GLY A 124 12.31 -3.76 -10.88
CA GLY A 124 11.80 -3.42 -9.56
C GLY A 124 10.81 -4.45 -9.02
N TYR A 125 10.35 -4.22 -7.81
CA TYR A 125 9.26 -4.97 -7.21
C TYR A 125 7.92 -4.44 -7.73
N ASP A 126 7.00 -5.34 -7.96
CA ASP A 126 5.60 -5.08 -8.27
C ASP A 126 4.83 -6.36 -7.91
N ILE A 127 4.62 -6.59 -6.61
CA ILE A 127 4.09 -7.85 -6.12
C ILE A 127 3.26 -7.68 -4.84
N ASN A 128 2.16 -8.41 -4.76
CA ASN A 128 1.32 -8.43 -3.57
C ASN A 128 1.77 -9.50 -2.58
N TYR A 129 1.93 -9.08 -1.32
CA TYR A 129 2.19 -9.95 -0.17
C TYR A 129 0.90 -10.30 0.55
N LYS A 130 0.71 -11.56 0.89
CA LYS A 130 -0.24 -11.99 1.90
C LYS A 130 0.33 -11.67 3.27
N LEU A 131 -0.36 -10.84 4.04
CA LEU A 131 0.08 -10.44 5.37
C LEU A 131 -0.24 -11.49 6.44
N ASN A 132 0.70 -11.69 7.37
CA ASN A 132 0.60 -12.67 8.46
C ASN A 132 -0.20 -12.09 9.64
N LYS A 133 -1.51 -11.94 9.44
CA LYS A 133 -2.43 -11.43 10.46
C LYS A 133 -3.83 -11.98 10.27
N ALA A 134 -4.67 -11.89 11.28
CA ALA A 134 -6.11 -12.18 11.14
C ALA A 134 -6.77 -11.09 10.25
N LEU A 135 -7.80 -11.48 9.50
CA LEU A 135 -8.61 -10.56 8.71
C LEU A 135 -9.16 -9.45 9.62
N ASP A 136 -9.33 -8.26 9.08
CA ASP A 136 -9.89 -7.06 9.73
C ASP A 136 -9.15 -6.60 11.01
N THR A 137 -8.02 -7.22 11.35
CA THR A 137 -7.20 -6.81 12.49
C THR A 137 -6.17 -5.77 12.06
N LEU A 138 -6.11 -4.63 12.72
CA LEU A 138 -5.06 -3.64 12.51
C LEU A 138 -3.72 -4.18 13.02
N ALA A 139 -2.77 -4.40 12.12
CA ALA A 139 -1.45 -4.93 12.46
C ALA A 139 -0.35 -4.30 11.59
N LEU A 140 0.91 -4.41 12.05
CA LEU A 140 2.07 -4.01 11.25
C LEU A 140 2.13 -4.85 9.97
N ALA A 141 2.22 -4.17 8.83
CA ALA A 141 2.40 -4.77 7.51
C ALA A 141 3.86 -4.67 7.03
N ALA A 142 4.48 -3.51 7.24
CA ALA A 142 5.85 -3.28 6.81
C ALA A 142 6.57 -2.27 7.70
N LYS A 143 7.91 -2.37 7.73
CA LYS A 143 8.83 -1.38 8.29
C LYS A 143 9.90 -1.08 7.26
N VAL A 144 10.16 0.20 7.01
CA VAL A 144 11.23 0.68 6.14
C VAL A 144 12.13 1.62 6.91
N VAL A 145 13.43 1.45 6.77
CA VAL A 145 14.45 2.25 7.46
C VAL A 145 15.43 2.79 6.42
N ASP A 146 15.68 4.08 6.44
CA ASP A 146 16.85 4.66 5.80
C ASP A 146 18.02 4.69 6.81
N PRO A 147 19.04 3.85 6.65
CA PRO A 147 20.13 3.75 7.62
C PRO A 147 21.01 5.00 7.70
N VAL A 148 20.98 5.86 6.66
CA VAL A 148 21.79 7.08 6.60
C VAL A 148 21.14 8.21 7.40
N SER A 149 19.86 8.48 7.17
CA SER A 149 19.13 9.54 7.87
C SER A 149 18.54 9.10 9.22
N GLY A 150 18.47 7.80 9.47
CA GLY A 150 17.78 7.21 10.62
C GLY A 150 16.25 7.29 10.56
N ARG A 151 15.67 7.77 9.45
CA ARG A 151 14.20 7.84 9.31
C ARG A 151 13.61 6.47 9.14
N VAL A 152 12.44 6.28 9.76
CA VAL A 152 11.70 5.01 9.76
C VAL A 152 10.27 5.28 9.33
N LEU A 153 9.75 4.45 8.43
CA LEU A 153 8.33 4.35 8.11
C LEU A 153 7.82 2.99 8.56
N LYS A 154 6.79 2.96 9.39
CA LYS A 154 6.01 1.77 9.72
C LYS A 154 4.62 1.90 9.11
N ALA A 155 4.16 0.86 8.44
CA ALA A 155 2.85 0.82 7.84
C ALA A 155 2.00 -0.26 8.51
N TYR A 156 0.80 0.12 8.97
CA TYR A 156 -0.16 -0.78 9.61
C TYR A 156 -1.44 -0.80 8.78
N THR A 157 -2.15 -1.92 8.78
CA THR A 157 -3.40 -2.03 8.03
C THR A 157 -4.34 -3.08 8.58
N THR A 158 -5.64 -2.90 8.28
CA THR A 158 -6.67 -3.95 8.44
C THR A 158 -6.72 -4.88 7.22
N GLU A 159 -6.13 -4.50 6.08
CA GLU A 159 -6.18 -5.26 4.83
C GLU A 159 -5.40 -6.58 4.90
N PRO A 160 -5.81 -7.61 4.14
CA PRO A 160 -5.16 -8.91 4.12
C PRO A 160 -3.85 -8.92 3.33
N GLY A 161 -3.64 -7.97 2.45
CA GLY A 161 -2.50 -7.88 1.54
C GLY A 161 -1.87 -6.51 1.47
N MET A 162 -0.71 -6.48 0.84
CA MET A 162 0.04 -5.26 0.57
C MET A 162 0.81 -5.41 -0.73
N GLN A 163 0.55 -4.55 -1.71
CA GLN A 163 1.41 -4.43 -2.88
C GLN A 163 2.68 -3.68 -2.49
N PHE A 164 3.83 -4.29 -2.78
CA PHE A 164 5.13 -3.65 -2.70
C PHE A 164 5.59 -3.29 -4.11
N TYR A 165 5.73 -2.01 -4.36
CA TYR A 165 6.11 -1.49 -5.68
C TYR A 165 7.33 -0.58 -5.60
N THR A 166 8.24 -0.73 -6.57
CA THR A 166 9.39 0.16 -6.77
C THR A 166 9.52 0.50 -8.25
N PRO A 167 9.43 1.79 -8.65
CA PRO A 167 9.44 2.18 -10.05
C PRO A 167 10.80 1.90 -10.71
N ALA A 168 10.81 1.03 -11.72
CA ALA A 168 12.00 0.73 -12.51
C ALA A 168 12.17 1.68 -13.72
N SER A 169 11.18 2.50 -14.01
CA SER A 169 11.23 3.50 -15.09
C SER A 169 12.04 4.72 -14.67
N ASP A 170 12.80 5.26 -15.61
CA ASP A 170 13.47 6.54 -15.41
C ASP A 170 12.47 7.68 -15.71
N LEU A 171 12.12 8.41 -14.68
CA LEU A 171 11.23 9.57 -14.75
C LEU A 171 11.99 10.89 -14.53
N SER A 172 13.30 10.91 -14.75
CA SER A 172 14.17 12.08 -14.54
C SER A 172 13.79 13.30 -15.40
N TYR A 173 12.98 13.09 -16.44
CA TYR A 173 12.40 14.16 -17.24
C TYR A 173 11.27 14.92 -16.52
N LEU A 174 10.67 14.32 -15.47
CA LEU A 174 9.70 14.99 -14.61
C LEU A 174 10.44 15.75 -13.51
N LYS A 175 10.16 17.03 -13.41
CA LYS A 175 10.69 17.87 -12.34
C LYS A 175 9.63 18.03 -11.25
N ALA A 176 10.00 17.68 -10.03
CA ALA A 176 9.22 18.00 -8.84
C ALA A 176 9.36 19.48 -8.46
N ALA A 177 8.59 19.91 -7.45
CA ALA A 177 8.90 21.12 -6.72
C ALA A 177 10.37 21.11 -6.28
N ASP A 178 11.01 22.27 -6.20
CA ASP A 178 12.42 22.43 -5.81
C ASP A 178 13.46 21.77 -6.73
N SER A 179 13.13 21.56 -8.01
CA SER A 179 14.02 20.99 -9.02
C SER A 179 14.51 19.57 -8.73
N LEU A 180 13.86 18.84 -7.82
CA LEU A 180 14.11 17.40 -7.61
C LEU A 180 13.71 16.62 -8.87
N CYS A 181 14.54 15.66 -9.27
CA CYS A 181 14.26 14.77 -10.38
C CYS A 181 13.84 13.40 -9.88
N TYR A 182 12.84 12.80 -10.52
CA TYR A 182 12.39 11.44 -10.22
C TYR A 182 13.19 10.43 -11.05
N GLY A 183 14.33 9.98 -10.53
CA GLY A 183 15.13 8.93 -11.16
C GLY A 183 14.53 7.53 -10.98
N LYS A 184 15.18 6.56 -11.62
CA LYS A 184 14.87 5.14 -11.44
C LYS A 184 15.04 4.73 -9.98
N TYR A 185 14.05 4.04 -9.41
CA TYR A 185 14.02 3.65 -8.00
C TYR A 185 14.10 4.81 -7.00
N PHE A 186 13.54 5.98 -7.33
CA PHE A 186 13.50 7.13 -6.42
C PHE A 186 12.28 7.14 -5.50
N GLY A 187 11.51 6.07 -5.49
CA GLY A 187 10.38 5.90 -4.59
C GLY A 187 10.05 4.42 -4.36
N PHE A 188 9.28 4.17 -3.32
CA PHE A 188 8.61 2.89 -3.09
C PHE A 188 7.18 3.12 -2.66
N CYS A 189 6.29 2.17 -2.96
CA CYS A 189 4.90 2.19 -2.53
C CYS A 189 4.62 0.98 -1.64
N LEU A 190 3.79 1.20 -0.63
CA LEU A 190 3.22 0.18 0.26
C LEU A 190 1.70 0.34 0.16
N GLU A 191 1.05 -0.47 -0.67
CA GLU A 191 -0.34 -0.31 -1.04
C GLU A 191 -1.17 -1.39 -0.34
N MET A 192 -1.86 -0.98 0.71
CA MET A 192 -2.68 -1.87 1.53
C MET A 192 -3.99 -2.17 0.81
N GLN A 193 -4.29 -3.46 0.59
CA GLN A 193 -5.38 -3.88 -0.27
C GLN A 193 -5.79 -5.34 -0.04
N HIS A 194 -6.93 -5.74 -0.59
CA HIS A 194 -7.21 -7.13 -0.89
C HIS A 194 -6.34 -7.60 -2.05
N PHE A 195 -6.23 -8.93 -2.22
CA PHE A 195 -5.35 -9.46 -3.27
C PHE A 195 -5.89 -9.07 -4.65
N PRO A 196 -5.00 -8.68 -5.59
CA PRO A 196 -5.41 -8.42 -6.96
C PRO A 196 -6.08 -9.66 -7.55
N ASP A 197 -7.05 -9.44 -8.45
CA ASP A 197 -7.84 -10.48 -9.13
C ASP A 197 -8.66 -11.42 -8.20
N SER A 198 -8.92 -11.01 -6.95
CA SER A 198 -9.73 -11.80 -6.00
C SER A 198 -11.07 -12.28 -6.55
N PRO A 199 -11.82 -11.55 -7.42
CA PRO A 199 -13.07 -12.05 -7.96
C PRO A 199 -12.96 -13.37 -8.74
N HIS A 200 -11.82 -13.67 -9.32
CA HIS A 200 -11.59 -14.90 -10.09
C HIS A 200 -10.99 -16.05 -9.25
N HIS A 201 -10.66 -15.79 -7.98
CA HIS A 201 -9.97 -16.75 -7.12
C HIS A 201 -10.71 -16.94 -5.80
N ALA A 202 -11.58 -17.95 -5.73
CA ALA A 202 -12.44 -18.21 -4.56
C ALA A 202 -11.66 -18.45 -3.25
N GLN A 203 -10.38 -18.81 -3.33
CA GLN A 203 -9.47 -19.00 -2.18
C GLN A 203 -8.88 -17.68 -1.65
N PHE A 204 -9.02 -16.56 -2.40
CA PHE A 204 -8.60 -15.24 -1.95
C PHE A 204 -9.69 -14.57 -1.10
N PRO A 205 -9.33 -13.64 -0.21
CA PRO A 205 -10.30 -12.83 0.50
C PRO A 205 -11.23 -12.12 -0.48
N THR A 206 -12.55 -12.20 -0.21
CA THR A 206 -13.55 -11.62 -1.12
C THR A 206 -13.46 -10.10 -1.19
N THR A 207 -13.61 -9.56 -2.39
CA THR A 207 -13.74 -8.12 -2.66
C THR A 207 -15.19 -7.72 -2.99
N VAL A 208 -16.14 -8.64 -2.84
CA VAL A 208 -17.56 -8.37 -3.09
C VAL A 208 -18.16 -7.63 -1.89
N LEU A 209 -18.80 -6.50 -2.16
CA LEU A 209 -19.59 -5.74 -1.20
C LEU A 209 -21.07 -5.89 -1.56
N LEU A 210 -21.90 -6.30 -0.60
CA LEU A 210 -23.34 -6.47 -0.78
C LEU A 210 -24.13 -5.25 -0.25
N PRO A 211 -25.33 -4.98 -0.80
CA PRO A 211 -26.24 -3.99 -0.22
C PRO A 211 -26.53 -4.27 1.26
N GLY A 212 -26.43 -3.22 2.09
CA GLY A 212 -26.59 -3.34 3.54
C GLY A 212 -25.30 -3.64 4.31
N GLU A 213 -24.23 -4.04 3.64
CA GLU A 213 -22.91 -4.16 4.22
C GLU A 213 -22.17 -2.81 4.18
N THR A 214 -21.13 -2.70 5.01
CA THR A 214 -20.24 -1.54 5.03
C THR A 214 -18.81 -2.00 4.87
N TYR A 215 -18.16 -1.59 3.77
CA TYR A 215 -16.73 -1.72 3.60
C TYR A 215 -16.00 -0.79 4.56
N ARG A 216 -14.99 -1.32 5.24
CA ARG A 216 -14.11 -0.55 6.16
C ARG A 216 -12.67 -0.99 5.96
N GLN A 217 -11.79 0.00 5.84
CA GLN A 217 -10.35 -0.20 5.78
C GLN A 217 -9.67 0.90 6.57
N THR A 218 -8.64 0.55 7.33
CA THR A 218 -7.74 1.51 7.98
C THR A 218 -6.31 1.21 7.57
N THR A 219 -5.60 2.25 7.13
CA THR A 219 -4.16 2.22 6.89
C THR A 219 -3.50 3.33 7.71
N ILE A 220 -2.38 3.01 8.38
CA ILE A 220 -1.61 3.98 9.15
C ILE A 220 -0.17 3.98 8.65
N TYR A 221 0.31 5.14 8.26
CA TYR A 221 1.74 5.40 8.01
C TYR A 221 2.30 6.18 9.20
N LYS A 222 3.18 5.54 9.96
CA LYS A 222 3.83 6.10 11.14
C LYS A 222 5.28 6.42 10.84
N PHE A 223 5.70 7.65 11.11
CA PHE A 223 7.04 8.14 10.88
C PHE A 223 7.80 8.27 12.20
N GLU A 224 8.98 7.69 12.25
CA GLU A 224 9.85 7.67 13.43
C GLU A 224 11.32 7.93 13.03
N THR A 225 12.19 8.00 14.03
CA THR A 225 13.64 7.94 13.87
C THR A 225 14.20 6.79 14.70
N LEU A 226 15.37 6.27 14.29
CA LEU A 226 16.13 5.28 15.08
C LEU A 226 16.61 5.88 16.40
#